data_eaac58d50833c9e836639766de86b49a
#
_entry.id   eaac58d50833c9e836639766de86b49a
#
_cell.length_a   1.000
_cell.length_b   1.000
_cell.length_c   1.000
_cell.angle_alpha   90.00
_cell.angle_beta   90.00
_cell.angle_gamma   90.00
#
_symmetry.space_group_name_H-M   'P 1'
#
loop_
_entity.id
_entity.type
_entity.pdbx_description
1 polymer ?
#
loop_
_entity_poly.entity_id
_entity_poly.type
_entity_poly.pdbx_seq_one_letter_code
_entity_poly.pdbx_strand_id
1 'polypeptide(L)'
;MLVAALAPASAQARDFHVDPTSGTSGGDGSVGDPWHTLEEVVASGALSDGTVSGGDRVLLASGYHGEMAVMGGGFDVPVTIEPEDGASPTLRRVLLRNTHGWIVRGLSISPSYADPYERATMIDLDGASCTGNLIEGNELFSELDVSGWTADDWVNRASSGIAVDGPDNVIAGNRLTNVRFGISVSGASVMVRGNVIENFSADGLRGLGDYDVFENNYVANSYADDDVDSNHDDGFQSWSVGDDGVGTGEVIGVVLRGNIFIGYSDPDQPFRGTLQGIGCFDGFFVDWVIENNVIATDHWHGITLLGARGARIVNNTVLDLNEERPGPPWIQIQPHKDGTPSEDCVVRNNLVTDLDIMEGTGMLEDHNLVMTNPVSFFVDAAAHDYHLVAGSMAIDMGSAELAPAADRDGIPRPFGAAVDLGAHEWVPPGTDAGVIDGASGGLDVGPRRDAGVGSDGGSATPTDGGCGCRMGAHRGSIGAVWMLGLALLIGVGRRRVRG
;
A
#
# COMPACT_ATOMS: atom_id res chain seq x y z
N MET A 1 -57.16 8.59 -18.95
CA MET A 1 -56.41 7.35 -19.20
C MET A 1 -55.07 7.51 -18.50
N LEU A 2 -54.93 6.87 -17.34
CA LEU A 2 -53.65 6.89 -16.58
C LEU A 2 -52.85 5.72 -17.14
N VAL A 3 -51.74 6.00 -17.83
CA VAL A 3 -50.77 5.01 -18.22
C VAL A 3 -49.87 4.79 -17.00
N ALA A 4 -50.08 3.71 -16.27
CA ALA A 4 -49.14 3.25 -15.25
C ALA A 4 -47.86 2.80 -15.96
N ALA A 5 -46.78 3.54 -15.78
CA ALA A 5 -45.46 3.05 -16.14
C ALA A 5 -45.12 1.89 -15.21
N LEU A 6 -45.08 0.68 -15.77
CA LEU A 6 -44.48 -0.48 -15.11
C LEU A 6 -43.00 -0.18 -14.94
N ALA A 7 -42.53 0.00 -13.71
CA ALA A 7 -41.12 -0.06 -13.40
C ALA A 7 -40.57 -1.43 -13.89
N PRO A 8 -39.42 -1.48 -14.55
CA PRO A 8 -38.84 -2.76 -14.92
C PRO A 8 -38.59 -3.55 -13.63
N ALA A 9 -39.05 -4.80 -13.62
CA ALA A 9 -38.70 -5.73 -12.56
C ALA A 9 -37.17 -5.83 -12.54
N SER A 10 -36.53 -5.53 -11.40
CA SER A 10 -35.12 -5.83 -11.20
C SER A 10 -34.92 -7.33 -11.47
N ALA A 11 -34.10 -7.69 -12.44
CA ALA A 11 -33.70 -9.06 -12.65
C ALA A 11 -33.08 -9.54 -11.31
N GLN A 12 -33.51 -10.71 -10.84
CA GLN A 12 -32.92 -11.30 -9.64
C GLN A 12 -31.49 -11.71 -9.98
N ALA A 13 -30.52 -11.32 -9.13
CA ALA A 13 -29.15 -11.75 -9.25
C ALA A 13 -29.05 -13.28 -9.32
N ARG A 14 -28.22 -13.80 -10.22
CA ARG A 14 -28.02 -15.24 -10.43
C ARG A 14 -26.61 -15.62 -9.96
N ASP A 15 -26.49 -16.87 -9.56
CA ASP A 15 -25.20 -17.49 -9.27
C ASP A 15 -24.81 -18.39 -10.45
N PHE A 16 -23.56 -18.22 -10.91
CA PHE A 16 -22.93 -19.10 -11.89
C PHE A 16 -21.76 -19.83 -11.20
N HIS A 17 -21.60 -21.10 -11.50
CA HIS A 17 -20.62 -21.99 -10.89
C HIS A 17 -19.51 -22.35 -11.87
N VAL A 18 -18.27 -22.31 -11.39
CA VAL A 18 -17.06 -22.66 -12.15
C VAL A 18 -16.27 -23.69 -11.35
N ASP A 19 -16.10 -24.89 -11.86
CA ASP A 19 -15.43 -26.00 -11.17
C ASP A 19 -14.39 -26.67 -12.08
N PRO A 20 -13.08 -26.51 -11.81
CA PRO A 20 -12.00 -27.12 -12.60
C PRO A 20 -12.00 -28.67 -12.58
N THR A 21 -12.76 -29.28 -11.66
CA THR A 21 -12.80 -30.75 -11.49
C THR A 21 -14.00 -31.39 -12.16
N SER A 22 -15.19 -30.81 -12.00
CA SER A 22 -16.44 -31.39 -12.49
C SER A 22 -17.09 -30.60 -13.62
N GLY A 23 -16.68 -29.34 -13.83
CA GLY A 23 -17.20 -28.48 -14.87
C GLY A 23 -16.74 -28.85 -16.28
N THR A 24 -17.43 -28.34 -17.28
CA THR A 24 -17.12 -28.55 -18.69
C THR A 24 -17.08 -27.24 -19.47
N SER A 25 -16.33 -27.19 -20.56
CA SER A 25 -16.26 -26.00 -21.44
C SER A 25 -17.61 -25.70 -22.12
N GLY A 26 -18.56 -26.64 -22.14
CA GLY A 26 -19.90 -26.49 -22.69
C GLY A 26 -21.00 -26.37 -21.64
N GLY A 27 -20.64 -26.30 -20.35
CA GLY A 27 -21.57 -26.13 -19.26
C GLY A 27 -22.37 -24.80 -19.35
N ASP A 28 -23.51 -24.75 -18.71
CA ASP A 28 -24.35 -23.53 -18.66
C ASP A 28 -24.13 -22.65 -17.43
N GLY A 29 -23.17 -23.02 -16.58
CA GLY A 29 -22.82 -22.32 -15.36
C GLY A 29 -23.80 -22.57 -14.19
N SER A 30 -24.77 -23.47 -14.35
CA SER A 30 -25.61 -23.88 -13.23
C SER A 30 -24.86 -24.81 -12.27
N VAL A 31 -25.36 -24.96 -11.03
CA VAL A 31 -24.78 -25.91 -10.06
C VAL A 31 -24.77 -27.36 -10.56
N GLY A 32 -25.66 -27.70 -11.48
CA GLY A 32 -25.76 -29.07 -12.09
C GLY A 32 -24.89 -29.26 -13.33
N ASP A 33 -24.47 -28.20 -13.98
CA ASP A 33 -23.62 -28.20 -15.20
C ASP A 33 -22.68 -26.98 -15.16
N PRO A 34 -21.70 -26.96 -14.22
CA PRO A 34 -20.81 -25.83 -14.04
C PRO A 34 -19.86 -25.65 -15.22
N TRP A 35 -19.40 -24.42 -15.40
CA TRP A 35 -18.28 -24.11 -16.31
C TRP A 35 -16.98 -24.73 -15.78
N HIS A 36 -15.99 -24.96 -16.67
CA HIS A 36 -14.76 -25.65 -16.28
C HIS A 36 -13.79 -24.73 -15.54
N THR A 37 -13.20 -23.74 -16.20
CA THR A 37 -12.29 -22.77 -15.57
C THR A 37 -12.72 -21.34 -15.87
N LEU A 38 -12.33 -20.37 -15.00
CA LEU A 38 -12.63 -18.96 -15.25
C LEU A 38 -11.96 -18.47 -16.55
N GLU A 39 -10.75 -18.94 -16.86
CA GLU A 39 -10.06 -18.61 -18.12
C GLU A 39 -10.88 -19.06 -19.35
N GLU A 40 -11.48 -20.25 -19.31
CA GLU A 40 -12.36 -20.73 -20.38
C GLU A 40 -13.67 -19.94 -20.44
N VAL A 41 -14.25 -19.54 -19.30
CA VAL A 41 -15.45 -18.68 -19.25
C VAL A 41 -15.18 -17.33 -19.91
N VAL A 42 -14.04 -16.70 -19.59
CA VAL A 42 -13.61 -15.46 -20.26
C VAL A 42 -13.43 -15.68 -21.77
N ALA A 43 -12.71 -16.72 -22.14
CA ALA A 43 -12.43 -17.05 -23.56
C ALA A 43 -13.69 -17.38 -24.36
N SER A 44 -14.72 -17.96 -23.75
CA SER A 44 -16.01 -18.23 -24.40
C SER A 44 -16.83 -16.98 -24.67
N GLY A 45 -16.55 -15.87 -23.97
CA GLY A 45 -17.31 -14.63 -24.04
C GLY A 45 -18.52 -14.58 -23.11
N ALA A 46 -18.79 -15.60 -22.29
CA ALA A 46 -19.96 -15.68 -21.41
C ALA A 46 -20.07 -14.52 -20.40
N LEU A 47 -18.94 -13.90 -20.06
CA LEU A 47 -18.91 -12.69 -19.21
C LEU A 47 -19.31 -11.40 -19.96
N SER A 48 -19.46 -11.44 -21.29
CA SER A 48 -19.67 -10.22 -22.11
C SER A 48 -20.78 -10.33 -23.15
N ASP A 49 -21.32 -11.53 -23.40
CA ASP A 49 -22.35 -11.79 -24.43
C ASP A 49 -23.79 -11.61 -23.91
N GLY A 50 -23.96 -11.25 -22.64
CA GLY A 50 -25.26 -11.09 -21.98
C GLY A 50 -25.71 -12.35 -21.21
N THR A 51 -24.92 -13.41 -21.18
CA THR A 51 -25.16 -14.59 -20.32
C THR A 51 -25.06 -14.17 -18.85
N VAL A 52 -23.98 -13.49 -18.47
CA VAL A 52 -23.82 -12.84 -17.16
C VAL A 52 -24.33 -11.40 -17.25
N SER A 53 -25.03 -10.94 -16.24
CA SER A 53 -25.65 -9.61 -16.17
C SER A 53 -25.27 -8.91 -14.89
N GLY A 54 -25.44 -7.59 -14.83
CA GLY A 54 -25.16 -6.81 -13.64
C GLY A 54 -25.88 -7.32 -12.39
N GLY A 55 -25.13 -7.47 -11.31
CA GLY A 55 -25.58 -8.04 -10.04
C GLY A 55 -25.40 -9.55 -9.92
N ASP A 56 -25.06 -10.27 -11.00
CA ASP A 56 -24.79 -11.71 -10.94
C ASP A 56 -23.46 -12.00 -10.21
N ARG A 57 -23.33 -13.24 -9.72
CA ARG A 57 -22.10 -13.74 -9.09
C ARG A 57 -21.55 -14.93 -9.88
N VAL A 58 -20.22 -14.98 -10.01
CA VAL A 58 -19.49 -16.11 -10.55
C VAL A 58 -18.71 -16.74 -9.40
N LEU A 59 -19.15 -17.90 -8.97
CA LEU A 59 -18.68 -18.63 -7.81
C LEU A 59 -17.64 -19.66 -8.25
N LEU A 60 -16.43 -19.56 -7.70
CA LEU A 60 -15.30 -20.41 -8.07
C LEU A 60 -15.10 -21.53 -7.05
N ALA A 61 -15.16 -22.77 -7.50
CA ALA A 61 -14.77 -23.94 -6.70
C ALA A 61 -13.25 -23.96 -6.48
N SER A 62 -12.78 -24.83 -5.57
CA SER A 62 -11.33 -24.99 -5.33
C SER A 62 -10.59 -25.52 -6.55
N GLY A 63 -9.41 -24.99 -6.80
CA GLY A 63 -8.52 -25.42 -7.88
C GLY A 63 -7.99 -24.27 -8.71
N TYR A 64 -7.23 -24.60 -9.77
CA TYR A 64 -6.60 -23.62 -10.64
C TYR A 64 -7.55 -23.20 -11.76
N HIS A 65 -7.81 -21.90 -11.86
CA HIS A 65 -8.75 -21.29 -12.81
C HIS A 65 -8.08 -20.53 -13.96
N GLY A 66 -6.76 -20.56 -14.06
CA GLY A 66 -6.02 -19.87 -15.12
C GLY A 66 -5.88 -18.37 -14.91
N GLU A 67 -6.15 -17.58 -15.92
CA GLU A 67 -6.11 -16.11 -15.91
C GLU A 67 -7.50 -15.53 -16.16
N MET A 68 -7.87 -14.48 -15.41
CA MET A 68 -9.02 -13.65 -15.74
C MET A 68 -8.56 -12.45 -16.55
N ALA A 69 -8.79 -12.44 -17.88
CA ALA A 69 -8.40 -11.34 -18.77
C ALA A 69 -9.63 -10.76 -19.48
N VAL A 70 -10.23 -9.70 -18.91
CA VAL A 70 -11.41 -9.02 -19.46
C VAL A 70 -11.00 -7.74 -20.18
N MET A 71 -11.48 -7.60 -21.44
CA MET A 71 -11.15 -6.49 -22.32
C MET A 71 -12.41 -5.72 -22.74
N GLY A 72 -12.55 -4.48 -22.29
CA GLY A 72 -13.68 -3.62 -22.63
C GLY A 72 -15.01 -4.06 -22.01
N GLY A 73 -16.06 -3.30 -22.28
CA GLY A 73 -17.39 -3.56 -21.72
C GLY A 73 -17.47 -3.24 -20.22
N GLY A 74 -18.38 -3.91 -19.53
CA GLY A 74 -18.57 -3.76 -18.08
C GLY A 74 -20.04 -3.76 -17.67
N PHE A 75 -20.30 -3.46 -16.41
CA PHE A 75 -21.61 -3.55 -15.78
C PHE A 75 -21.93 -2.29 -14.96
N ASP A 76 -23.13 -1.73 -15.17
CA ASP A 76 -23.61 -0.62 -14.33
C ASP A 76 -23.89 -1.06 -12.87
N VAL A 77 -24.31 -2.31 -12.69
CA VAL A 77 -24.40 -2.99 -11.39
C VAL A 77 -23.30 -4.03 -11.37
N PRO A 78 -22.36 -3.97 -10.43
CA PRO A 78 -21.18 -4.81 -10.46
C PRO A 78 -21.47 -6.31 -10.49
N VAL A 79 -20.67 -7.06 -11.26
CA VAL A 79 -20.60 -8.52 -11.23
C VAL A 79 -19.49 -8.94 -10.26
N THR A 80 -19.78 -9.94 -9.44
CA THR A 80 -18.83 -10.43 -8.44
C THR A 80 -18.19 -11.75 -8.88
N ILE A 81 -16.86 -11.81 -8.79
CA ILE A 81 -16.05 -13.04 -8.94
C ILE A 81 -15.52 -13.37 -7.54
N GLU A 82 -15.92 -14.51 -6.98
CA GLU A 82 -15.59 -14.88 -5.60
C GLU A 82 -15.53 -16.40 -5.42
N PRO A 83 -14.92 -16.92 -4.35
CA PRO A 83 -14.96 -18.34 -4.01
C PRO A 83 -16.39 -18.81 -3.69
N GLU A 84 -16.70 -20.06 -3.99
CA GLU A 84 -17.76 -20.77 -3.31
C GLU A 84 -17.48 -20.89 -1.79
N ASP A 85 -18.51 -21.09 -0.99
CA ASP A 85 -18.37 -21.22 0.46
C ASP A 85 -17.36 -22.33 0.84
N GLY A 86 -16.27 -21.93 1.47
CA GLY A 86 -15.19 -22.84 1.90
C GLY A 86 -14.22 -23.29 0.79
N ALA A 87 -14.37 -22.78 -0.43
CA ALA A 87 -13.46 -23.06 -1.53
C ALA A 87 -12.18 -22.22 -1.47
N SER A 88 -11.14 -22.69 -2.15
CA SER A 88 -9.84 -22.04 -2.31
C SER A 88 -9.43 -22.01 -3.78
N PRO A 89 -10.04 -21.14 -4.59
CA PRO A 89 -9.67 -20.99 -6.01
C PRO A 89 -8.33 -20.26 -6.15
N THR A 90 -7.55 -20.65 -7.15
CA THR A 90 -6.26 -20.07 -7.45
C THR A 90 -6.21 -19.57 -8.89
N LEU A 91 -5.60 -18.40 -9.09
CA LEU A 91 -5.37 -17.80 -10.40
C LEU A 91 -3.89 -17.42 -10.56
N ARG A 92 -3.41 -17.38 -11.79
CA ARG A 92 -2.08 -16.82 -12.05
C ARG A 92 -2.09 -15.30 -12.18
N ARG A 93 -3.21 -14.71 -12.62
CA ARG A 93 -3.32 -13.26 -12.90
C ARG A 93 -4.78 -12.85 -13.07
N VAL A 94 -5.06 -11.55 -12.78
CA VAL A 94 -6.27 -10.84 -13.17
C VAL A 94 -5.89 -9.62 -14.00
N LEU A 95 -6.43 -9.47 -15.20
CA LEU A 95 -6.31 -8.31 -16.06
C LEU A 95 -7.70 -7.75 -16.39
N LEU A 96 -7.97 -6.54 -15.94
CA LEU A 96 -9.16 -5.77 -16.30
C LEU A 96 -8.71 -4.58 -17.15
N ARG A 97 -9.00 -4.59 -18.46
CA ARG A 97 -8.57 -3.53 -19.36
C ARG A 97 -9.74 -2.77 -19.96
N ASN A 98 -9.79 -1.45 -19.69
CA ASN A 98 -10.85 -0.57 -20.20
C ASN A 98 -12.27 -1.11 -19.91
N THR A 99 -12.50 -1.63 -18.72
CA THR A 99 -13.77 -2.23 -18.27
C THR A 99 -14.19 -1.67 -16.92
N HIS A 100 -15.44 -1.88 -16.50
CA HIS A 100 -15.96 -1.34 -15.25
C HIS A 100 -16.95 -2.28 -14.57
N GLY A 101 -17.20 -2.03 -13.27
CA GLY A 101 -18.25 -2.74 -12.53
C GLY A 101 -17.90 -4.19 -12.22
N TRP A 102 -16.65 -4.45 -11.84
CA TRP A 102 -16.21 -5.75 -11.35
C TRP A 102 -15.92 -5.70 -9.86
N ILE A 103 -16.32 -6.76 -9.15
CA ILE A 103 -15.87 -7.07 -7.79
C ILE A 103 -15.08 -8.37 -7.88
N VAL A 104 -13.79 -8.31 -7.56
CA VAL A 104 -12.90 -9.48 -7.51
C VAL A 104 -12.44 -9.65 -6.09
N ARG A 105 -12.87 -10.71 -5.41
CA ARG A 105 -12.58 -10.87 -3.99
C ARG A 105 -12.32 -12.29 -3.53
N GLY A 106 -11.51 -12.42 -2.45
CA GLY A 106 -11.28 -13.66 -1.73
C GLY A 106 -10.47 -14.70 -2.50
N LEU A 107 -9.74 -14.30 -3.53
CA LEU A 107 -8.98 -15.19 -4.41
C LEU A 107 -7.51 -15.25 -3.99
N SER A 108 -6.86 -16.39 -4.27
CA SER A 108 -5.41 -16.52 -4.18
C SER A 108 -4.80 -16.39 -5.58
N ILE A 109 -3.91 -15.38 -5.75
CA ILE A 109 -3.40 -14.98 -7.06
C ILE A 109 -1.88 -14.98 -7.04
N SER A 110 -1.27 -15.85 -7.86
CA SER A 110 0.17 -15.94 -7.97
C SER A 110 0.60 -16.51 -9.32
N PRO A 111 1.62 -15.94 -9.96
CA PRO A 111 2.24 -16.52 -11.14
C PRO A 111 2.81 -17.92 -10.89
N SER A 112 3.13 -18.26 -9.62
CA SER A 112 3.67 -19.58 -9.25
C SER A 112 2.68 -20.72 -9.36
N TYR A 113 1.40 -20.44 -9.56
CA TYR A 113 0.39 -21.46 -9.86
C TYR A 113 0.46 -21.99 -11.31
N ALA A 114 1.23 -21.34 -12.18
CA ALA A 114 1.46 -21.76 -13.55
C ALA A 114 2.89 -22.27 -13.76
N ASP A 115 3.07 -23.20 -14.71
CA ASP A 115 4.39 -23.67 -15.15
C ASP A 115 4.49 -23.46 -16.69
N PRO A 116 5.47 -22.67 -17.18
CA PRO A 116 6.53 -22.01 -16.42
C PRO A 116 6.03 -20.80 -15.60
N TYR A 117 6.77 -20.46 -14.52
CA TYR A 117 6.59 -19.19 -13.81
C TYR A 117 6.90 -18.02 -14.75
N GLU A 118 5.98 -17.08 -14.86
CA GLU A 118 6.18 -15.86 -15.65
C GLU A 118 5.89 -14.64 -14.77
N ARG A 119 6.92 -13.80 -14.55
CA ARG A 119 6.78 -12.54 -13.82
C ARG A 119 5.69 -11.67 -14.44
N ALA A 120 4.81 -11.12 -13.61
CA ALA A 120 3.69 -10.29 -14.05
C ALA A 120 3.31 -9.24 -12.99
N THR A 121 2.44 -8.28 -13.37
CA THR A 121 1.57 -7.60 -12.42
C THR A 121 0.39 -8.53 -12.15
N MET A 122 0.20 -8.93 -10.90
CA MET A 122 -0.75 -9.99 -10.55
C MET A 122 -2.21 -9.56 -10.72
N ILE A 123 -2.54 -8.30 -10.33
CA ILE A 123 -3.83 -7.67 -10.66
C ILE A 123 -3.54 -6.35 -11.38
N ASP A 124 -4.11 -6.19 -12.57
CA ASP A 124 -3.81 -5.09 -13.47
C ASP A 124 -5.13 -4.45 -13.98
N LEU A 125 -5.44 -3.27 -13.46
CA LEU A 125 -6.58 -2.45 -13.86
C LEU A 125 -6.10 -1.42 -14.88
N ASP A 126 -5.96 -1.87 -16.15
CA ASP A 126 -5.26 -1.16 -17.21
C ASP A 126 -6.20 -0.24 -18.02
N GLY A 127 -5.73 0.98 -18.21
CA GLY A 127 -6.33 2.00 -19.08
C GLY A 127 -7.33 2.92 -18.39
N ALA A 128 -7.41 4.15 -18.91
CA ALA A 128 -8.17 5.25 -18.34
C ALA A 128 -9.71 5.02 -18.24
N SER A 129 -10.24 3.99 -18.90
CA SER A 129 -11.64 3.59 -18.80
C SER A 129 -11.87 2.40 -17.87
N CYS A 130 -10.83 1.94 -17.16
CA CYS A 130 -10.95 0.90 -16.16
C CYS A 130 -11.38 1.53 -14.83
N THR A 131 -12.69 1.61 -14.55
CA THR A 131 -13.24 2.44 -13.47
C THR A 131 -14.32 1.71 -12.67
N GLY A 132 -14.51 2.11 -11.39
CA GLY A 132 -15.59 1.59 -10.55
C GLY A 132 -15.48 0.10 -10.25
N ASN A 133 -14.25 -0.43 -10.17
CA ASN A 133 -13.98 -1.81 -9.79
C ASN A 133 -13.60 -1.88 -8.32
N LEU A 134 -13.94 -2.99 -7.66
CA LEU A 134 -13.54 -3.32 -6.30
C LEU A 134 -12.65 -4.56 -6.30
N ILE A 135 -11.44 -4.42 -5.80
CA ILE A 135 -10.49 -5.52 -5.57
C ILE A 135 -10.35 -5.70 -4.06
N GLU A 136 -10.91 -6.78 -3.51
CA GLU A 136 -11.09 -6.89 -2.07
C GLU A 136 -10.67 -8.25 -1.50
N GLY A 137 -9.87 -8.24 -0.41
CA GLY A 137 -9.60 -9.43 0.38
C GLY A 137 -8.90 -10.57 -0.37
N ASN A 138 -8.13 -10.24 -1.41
CA ASN A 138 -7.35 -11.23 -2.16
C ASN A 138 -5.99 -11.44 -1.52
N GLU A 139 -5.41 -12.63 -1.70
CA GLU A 139 -4.05 -12.98 -1.32
C GLU A 139 -3.17 -13.03 -2.57
N LEU A 140 -2.11 -12.22 -2.61
CA LEU A 140 -1.20 -12.09 -3.75
C LEU A 140 0.24 -12.36 -3.32
N PHE A 141 0.97 -13.17 -4.08
CA PHE A 141 2.39 -13.40 -3.83
C PHE A 141 3.13 -13.86 -5.09
N SER A 142 4.42 -13.56 -5.19
CA SER A 142 5.24 -14.10 -6.27
C SER A 142 5.45 -15.60 -6.09
N GLU A 143 6.02 -15.98 -4.98
CA GLU A 143 6.18 -17.35 -4.46
C GLU A 143 6.04 -17.32 -2.94
N LEU A 144 5.57 -18.41 -2.34
CA LEU A 144 5.43 -18.51 -0.88
C LEU A 144 6.78 -18.72 -0.19
N ASP A 145 7.63 -19.58 -0.75
CA ASP A 145 8.96 -19.83 -0.21
C ASP A 145 10.02 -19.08 -1.03
N VAL A 146 10.50 -18.00 -0.47
CA VAL A 146 11.56 -17.14 -1.03
C VAL A 146 12.88 -17.26 -0.25
N SER A 147 12.99 -18.23 0.64
CA SER A 147 14.19 -18.40 1.49
C SER A 147 15.49 -18.65 0.71
N GLY A 148 15.37 -19.12 -0.52
CA GLY A 148 16.50 -19.31 -1.43
C GLY A 148 16.74 -18.16 -2.42
N TRP A 149 15.96 -17.08 -2.34
CA TRP A 149 16.10 -15.97 -3.25
C TRP A 149 17.35 -15.14 -2.97
N THR A 150 18.02 -14.75 -4.04
CA THR A 150 19.12 -13.78 -4.04
C THR A 150 18.58 -12.36 -4.19
N ALA A 151 19.40 -11.34 -3.97
CA ALA A 151 19.03 -9.94 -4.26
C ALA A 151 18.59 -9.75 -5.73
N ASP A 152 19.25 -10.44 -6.68
CA ASP A 152 18.85 -10.43 -8.09
C ASP A 152 17.46 -11.05 -8.32
N ASP A 153 17.07 -12.09 -7.59
CA ASP A 153 15.73 -12.67 -7.67
C ASP A 153 14.67 -11.66 -7.20
N TRP A 154 14.93 -10.92 -6.13
CA TRP A 154 14.03 -9.87 -5.66
C TRP A 154 13.83 -8.75 -6.69
N VAL A 155 14.86 -8.40 -7.46
CA VAL A 155 14.80 -7.41 -8.55
C VAL A 155 14.13 -7.97 -9.80
N ASN A 156 14.49 -9.19 -10.24
CA ASN A 156 14.20 -9.70 -11.58
C ASN A 156 13.15 -10.80 -11.63
N ARG A 157 12.87 -11.49 -10.52
CA ARG A 157 11.88 -12.58 -10.43
C ARG A 157 10.62 -12.18 -9.68
N ALA A 158 10.72 -11.35 -8.62
CA ALA A 158 9.55 -10.89 -7.90
C ALA A 158 8.54 -10.18 -8.82
N SER A 159 7.28 -10.61 -8.75
CA SER A 159 6.15 -10.04 -9.47
C SER A 159 5.60 -8.80 -8.74
N SER A 160 4.96 -7.90 -9.47
CA SER A 160 4.27 -6.76 -8.86
C SER A 160 2.87 -7.16 -8.41
N GLY A 161 2.39 -6.52 -7.33
CA GLY A 161 1.08 -6.80 -6.77
C GLY A 161 -0.07 -6.26 -7.62
N ILE A 162 -0.50 -5.02 -7.35
CA ILE A 162 -1.68 -4.41 -8.00
C ILE A 162 -1.27 -3.12 -8.71
N ALA A 163 -1.68 -2.95 -9.97
CA ALA A 163 -1.57 -1.70 -10.71
C ALA A 163 -2.96 -1.16 -11.08
N VAL A 164 -3.15 0.17 -10.99
CA VAL A 164 -4.44 0.84 -11.22
C VAL A 164 -4.23 2.10 -12.04
N ASP A 165 -4.60 2.06 -13.33
CA ASP A 165 -4.47 3.20 -14.24
C ASP A 165 -5.75 4.02 -14.37
N GLY A 166 -6.91 3.42 -14.13
CA GLY A 166 -8.21 4.09 -14.26
C GLY A 166 -8.71 4.70 -12.94
N PRO A 167 -9.60 5.69 -13.01
CA PRO A 167 -10.11 6.39 -11.84
C PRO A 167 -11.20 5.60 -11.09
N ASP A 168 -11.57 6.11 -9.89
CA ASP A 168 -12.73 5.68 -9.11
C ASP A 168 -12.73 4.17 -8.74
N ASN A 169 -11.56 3.53 -8.66
CA ASN A 169 -11.41 2.14 -8.22
C ASN A 169 -11.17 2.06 -6.71
N VAL A 170 -11.51 0.92 -6.12
CA VAL A 170 -11.29 0.62 -4.70
C VAL A 170 -10.44 -0.64 -4.55
N ILE A 171 -9.33 -0.53 -3.82
CA ILE A 171 -8.41 -1.62 -3.50
C ILE A 171 -8.41 -1.79 -1.98
N ALA A 172 -9.07 -2.84 -1.47
CA ALA A 172 -9.37 -2.93 -0.04
C ALA A 172 -9.02 -4.30 0.57
N GLY A 173 -8.35 -4.29 1.71
CA GLY A 173 -8.15 -5.50 2.53
C GLY A 173 -7.37 -6.63 1.85
N ASN A 174 -6.60 -6.36 0.79
CA ASN A 174 -5.78 -7.37 0.14
C ASN A 174 -4.48 -7.60 0.93
N ARG A 175 -3.96 -8.84 0.88
CA ARG A 175 -2.67 -9.20 1.42
C ARG A 175 -1.69 -9.50 0.29
N LEU A 176 -0.61 -8.74 0.24
CA LEU A 176 0.46 -8.88 -0.75
C LEU A 176 1.75 -9.31 -0.03
N THR A 177 2.38 -10.38 -0.47
CA THR A 177 3.61 -10.90 0.17
C THR A 177 4.64 -11.29 -0.88
N ASN A 178 5.91 -11.03 -0.62
CA ASN A 178 7.02 -11.38 -1.51
C ASN A 178 6.82 -10.78 -2.92
N VAL A 179 6.65 -9.47 -2.99
CA VAL A 179 6.36 -8.73 -4.22
C VAL A 179 7.48 -7.74 -4.57
N ARG A 180 7.58 -7.36 -5.84
CA ARG A 180 8.49 -6.27 -6.25
C ARG A 180 7.91 -4.92 -5.85
N PHE A 181 6.79 -4.53 -6.43
CA PHE A 181 5.98 -3.37 -6.08
C PHE A 181 4.68 -3.85 -5.44
N GLY A 182 4.25 -3.19 -4.38
CA GLY A 182 2.98 -3.52 -3.74
C GLY A 182 1.78 -3.04 -4.55
N ILE A 183 1.29 -1.82 -4.31
CA ILE A 183 0.13 -1.24 -5.02
C ILE A 183 0.56 0.07 -5.66
N SER A 184 0.40 0.18 -6.98
CA SER A 184 0.73 1.37 -7.77
C SER A 184 -0.54 1.95 -8.40
N VAL A 185 -0.80 3.25 -8.15
CA VAL A 185 -1.98 3.96 -8.63
C VAL A 185 -1.53 5.14 -9.51
N SER A 186 -2.05 5.21 -10.74
CA SER A 186 -1.92 6.35 -11.63
C SER A 186 -3.26 6.98 -12.00
N GLY A 187 -4.37 6.28 -11.73
CA GLY A 187 -5.73 6.82 -11.87
C GLY A 187 -6.09 7.78 -10.74
N ALA A 188 -7.00 8.71 -10.99
CA ALA A 188 -7.46 9.67 -9.99
C ALA A 188 -8.63 9.14 -9.14
N SER A 189 -8.82 9.66 -7.93
CA SER A 189 -9.92 9.31 -7.03
C SER A 189 -9.97 7.82 -6.67
N VAL A 190 -8.83 7.17 -6.61
CA VAL A 190 -8.70 5.78 -6.21
C VAL A 190 -8.60 5.70 -4.68
N MET A 191 -9.29 4.71 -4.10
CA MET A 191 -9.19 4.41 -2.67
C MET A 191 -8.41 3.13 -2.43
N VAL A 192 -7.30 3.23 -1.72
CA VAL A 192 -6.44 2.10 -1.30
C VAL A 192 -6.50 2.00 0.22
N ARG A 193 -7.20 1.00 0.76
CA ARG A 193 -7.45 0.94 2.20
C ARG A 193 -7.30 -0.44 2.82
N GLY A 194 -6.73 -0.47 4.02
CA GLY A 194 -6.66 -1.70 4.84
C GLY A 194 -5.88 -2.84 4.18
N ASN A 195 -5.01 -2.54 3.21
CA ASN A 195 -4.17 -3.57 2.59
C ASN A 195 -2.93 -3.84 3.45
N VAL A 196 -2.46 -5.07 3.39
CA VAL A 196 -1.23 -5.52 4.04
C VAL A 196 -0.21 -5.87 2.96
N ILE A 197 0.93 -5.20 2.98
CA ILE A 197 2.04 -5.42 2.04
C ILE A 197 3.27 -5.78 2.86
N GLU A 198 3.77 -6.99 2.70
CA GLU A 198 4.92 -7.48 3.45
C GLU A 198 5.95 -8.11 2.52
N ASN A 199 7.23 -7.91 2.83
CA ASN A 199 8.34 -8.45 2.05
C ASN A 199 8.27 -7.96 0.60
N PHE A 200 8.61 -6.73 0.38
CA PHE A 200 8.67 -6.11 -0.95
C PHE A 200 10.09 -5.62 -1.26
N SER A 201 10.43 -5.45 -2.53
CA SER A 201 11.79 -5.10 -2.92
C SER A 201 11.91 -3.86 -3.79
N ALA A 202 10.90 -2.99 -3.75
CA ALA A 202 10.92 -1.66 -4.35
C ALA A 202 9.99 -0.75 -3.53
N ASP A 203 8.83 -0.33 -4.07
CA ASP A 203 7.93 0.52 -3.30
C ASP A 203 6.71 -0.26 -2.78
N GLY A 204 6.33 0.02 -1.55
CA GLY A 204 5.11 -0.54 -0.97
C GLY A 204 3.86 0.04 -1.64
N LEU A 205 3.74 1.35 -1.67
CA LEU A 205 2.64 2.09 -2.29
C LEU A 205 3.17 3.16 -3.24
N ARG A 206 2.44 3.40 -4.34
CA ARG A 206 2.65 4.54 -5.24
C ARG A 206 1.34 5.25 -5.52
N GLY A 207 1.33 6.59 -5.47
CA GLY A 207 0.17 7.41 -5.77
C GLY A 207 0.54 8.57 -6.68
N LEU A 208 0.06 8.54 -7.93
CA LEU A 208 0.35 9.53 -8.97
C LEU A 208 -0.92 10.23 -9.44
N GLY A 209 -2.10 9.78 -9.00
CA GLY A 209 -3.40 10.34 -9.34
C GLY A 209 -3.82 11.45 -8.39
N ASP A 210 -4.68 12.34 -8.88
CA ASP A 210 -5.29 13.37 -8.07
C ASP A 210 -6.41 12.81 -7.18
N TYR A 211 -6.54 13.32 -5.97
CA TYR A 211 -7.60 12.99 -5.01
C TYR A 211 -7.61 11.52 -4.56
N ASP A 212 -6.49 10.83 -4.66
CA ASP A 212 -6.32 9.48 -4.16
C ASP A 212 -6.32 9.45 -2.63
N VAL A 213 -6.86 8.36 -2.08
CA VAL A 213 -6.90 8.13 -0.62
C VAL A 213 -6.19 6.82 -0.30
N PHE A 214 -5.12 6.91 0.48
CA PHE A 214 -4.40 5.77 1.04
C PHE A 214 -4.64 5.74 2.54
N GLU A 215 -5.46 4.81 3.04
CA GLU A 215 -5.82 4.80 4.45
C GLU A 215 -5.69 3.43 5.11
N ASN A 216 -5.13 3.42 6.33
CA ASN A 216 -5.04 2.23 7.17
C ASN A 216 -4.31 1.04 6.50
N ASN A 217 -3.37 1.31 5.57
CA ASN A 217 -2.54 0.26 5.00
C ASN A 217 -1.36 -0.05 5.91
N TYR A 218 -0.92 -1.30 5.89
CA TYR A 218 0.28 -1.76 6.57
C TYR A 218 1.31 -2.17 5.52
N VAL A 219 2.50 -1.56 5.58
CA VAL A 219 3.60 -1.79 4.65
C VAL A 219 4.86 -2.06 5.46
N ALA A 220 5.43 -3.25 5.34
CA ALA A 220 6.57 -3.64 6.14
C ALA A 220 7.56 -4.54 5.40
N ASN A 221 8.81 -4.51 5.84
CA ASN A 221 9.90 -5.37 5.42
C ASN A 221 10.34 -5.10 3.97
N SER A 222 11.17 -4.09 3.77
CA SER A 222 11.92 -3.90 2.51
C SER A 222 12.99 -4.99 2.40
N TYR A 223 12.90 -5.79 1.32
CA TYR A 223 13.87 -6.85 0.97
C TYR A 223 14.78 -6.41 -0.18
N ALA A 224 15.14 -5.15 -0.19
CA ALA A 224 16.06 -4.59 -1.17
C ALA A 224 17.53 -4.79 -0.74
N ASP A 225 18.41 -4.74 -1.71
CA ASP A 225 19.85 -4.67 -1.53
C ASP A 225 20.35 -3.46 -2.34
N ASP A 226 20.72 -2.37 -1.66
CA ASP A 226 21.10 -1.08 -2.25
C ASP A 226 22.32 -1.19 -3.16
N ASP A 227 23.12 -2.25 -3.04
CA ASP A 227 24.27 -2.52 -3.93
C ASP A 227 23.85 -3.19 -5.26
N VAL A 228 22.67 -3.82 -5.30
CA VAL A 228 22.16 -4.56 -6.48
C VAL A 228 21.03 -3.80 -7.15
N ASP A 229 20.14 -3.20 -6.38
CA ASP A 229 19.02 -2.42 -6.87
C ASP A 229 19.33 -0.92 -6.83
N SER A 230 19.18 -0.25 -7.94
CA SER A 230 19.30 1.21 -8.01
C SER A 230 17.99 1.96 -7.79
N ASN A 231 16.90 1.26 -7.50
CA ASN A 231 15.64 1.88 -7.14
C ASN A 231 15.75 2.52 -5.75
N HIS A 232 15.02 3.59 -5.53
CA HIS A 232 14.78 4.07 -4.17
C HIS A 232 13.58 3.29 -3.64
N ASP A 233 13.74 2.66 -2.49
CA ASP A 233 12.70 1.89 -1.88
C ASP A 233 11.89 2.80 -0.95
N ASP A 234 10.62 2.99 -1.28
CA ASP A 234 9.72 3.86 -0.54
C ASP A 234 8.56 3.07 0.08
N GLY A 235 8.20 3.39 1.31
CA GLY A 235 6.92 2.94 1.87
C GLY A 235 5.77 3.49 1.04
N PHE A 236 5.85 4.79 0.70
CA PHE A 236 4.97 5.45 -0.27
C PHE A 236 5.79 6.42 -1.13
N GLN A 237 5.62 6.33 -2.45
CA GLN A 237 6.28 7.20 -3.42
C GLN A 237 5.28 7.97 -4.28
N SER A 238 5.58 9.25 -4.59
CA SER A 238 4.85 10.03 -5.58
C SER A 238 5.76 10.94 -6.38
N TRP A 239 5.37 11.16 -7.65
CA TRP A 239 5.92 12.19 -8.52
C TRP A 239 4.85 12.68 -9.49
N SER A 240 5.05 13.88 -10.05
CA SER A 240 4.14 14.42 -11.06
C SER A 240 4.68 14.21 -12.47
N VAL A 241 3.78 14.25 -13.45
CA VAL A 241 4.13 14.25 -14.88
C VAL A 241 3.35 15.36 -15.57
N GLY A 242 4.05 16.46 -15.89
CA GLY A 242 3.48 17.57 -16.65
C GLY A 242 3.89 17.55 -18.12
N ASP A 243 3.56 18.64 -18.84
CA ASP A 243 3.85 18.78 -20.28
C ASP A 243 5.35 18.69 -20.61
N ASP A 244 6.20 19.14 -19.68
CA ASP A 244 7.66 19.13 -19.80
C ASP A 244 8.32 17.85 -19.20
N GLY A 245 7.53 16.87 -18.79
CA GLY A 245 7.98 15.56 -18.27
C GLY A 245 7.82 15.36 -16.77
N VAL A 246 8.54 14.38 -16.24
CA VAL A 246 8.53 14.04 -14.81
C VAL A 246 8.99 15.23 -13.96
N GLY A 247 8.31 15.50 -12.87
CA GLY A 247 8.61 16.58 -11.93
C GLY A 247 8.05 17.95 -12.31
N THR A 248 7.32 18.08 -13.42
CA THR A 248 6.87 19.39 -13.90
C THR A 248 5.37 19.64 -13.76
N GLY A 249 4.60 18.65 -13.39
CA GLY A 249 3.15 18.75 -13.14
C GLY A 249 2.81 18.84 -11.66
N GLU A 250 1.53 18.73 -11.36
CA GLU A 250 0.97 18.71 -10.01
C GLU A 250 0.33 17.34 -9.72
N VAL A 251 0.32 16.94 -8.45
CA VAL A 251 -0.52 15.88 -7.89
C VAL A 251 -1.34 16.51 -6.78
N ILE A 252 -2.67 16.49 -6.91
CA ILE A 252 -3.57 17.33 -6.13
C ILE A 252 -4.41 16.49 -5.16
N GLY A 253 -4.54 16.94 -3.90
CA GLY A 253 -5.56 16.48 -2.96
C GLY A 253 -5.40 15.06 -2.44
N VAL A 254 -4.21 14.49 -2.50
CA VAL A 254 -3.94 13.14 -1.98
C VAL A 254 -4.05 13.12 -0.46
N VAL A 255 -4.65 12.07 0.07
CA VAL A 255 -4.78 11.81 1.51
C VAL A 255 -4.02 10.55 1.89
N LEU A 256 -3.06 10.68 2.79
CA LEU A 256 -2.35 9.56 3.44
C LEU A 256 -2.75 9.56 4.92
N ARG A 257 -3.58 8.60 5.35
CA ARG A 257 -4.16 8.58 6.69
C ARG A 257 -4.01 7.23 7.37
N GLY A 258 -3.50 7.23 8.60
CA GLY A 258 -3.50 6.03 9.45
C GLY A 258 -2.66 4.87 8.93
N ASN A 259 -1.79 5.08 7.94
CA ASN A 259 -0.94 4.03 7.40
C ASN A 259 0.23 3.73 8.35
N ILE A 260 0.74 2.51 8.29
CA ILE A 260 1.97 2.10 8.97
C ILE A 260 2.99 1.71 7.91
N PHE A 261 4.18 2.32 8.01
CA PHE A 261 5.34 1.99 7.19
C PHE A 261 6.49 1.57 8.11
N ILE A 262 6.98 0.33 7.95
CA ILE A 262 8.07 -0.23 8.77
C ILE A 262 9.17 -0.73 7.85
N GLY A 263 10.37 -0.19 7.96
CA GLY A 263 11.51 -0.57 7.12
C GLY A 263 11.83 -2.06 7.23
N TYR A 264 11.89 -2.56 8.45
CA TYR A 264 12.04 -4.00 8.76
C TYR A 264 11.47 -4.32 10.14
N SER A 265 10.88 -5.49 10.27
CA SER A 265 10.40 -6.04 11.55
C SER A 265 11.36 -7.10 12.13
N ASP A 266 12.20 -7.70 11.28
CA ASP A 266 13.26 -8.63 11.69
C ASP A 266 14.64 -8.02 11.34
N PRO A 267 15.43 -7.62 12.33
CA PRO A 267 16.77 -7.08 12.10
C PRO A 267 17.72 -8.06 11.44
N ASP A 268 17.41 -9.36 11.46
CA ASP A 268 18.24 -10.43 10.87
C ASP A 268 17.76 -10.83 9.46
N GLN A 269 16.79 -10.11 8.85
CA GLN A 269 16.39 -10.41 7.47
C GLN A 269 17.56 -10.27 6.49
N PRO A 270 17.65 -11.16 5.46
CA PRO A 270 18.88 -11.28 4.64
C PRO A 270 19.20 -10.08 3.77
N PHE A 271 18.18 -9.35 3.30
CA PHE A 271 18.32 -8.12 2.53
C PHE A 271 17.53 -7.04 3.26
N ARG A 272 18.21 -5.98 3.67
CA ARG A 272 17.66 -4.89 4.45
C ARG A 272 18.07 -3.58 3.82
N GLY A 273 17.35 -3.21 2.76
CA GLY A 273 17.49 -1.90 2.13
C GLY A 273 17.02 -0.78 3.05
N THR A 274 17.55 0.41 2.81
CA THR A 274 17.20 1.60 3.58
C THR A 274 15.89 2.20 3.07
N LEU A 275 14.76 1.81 3.68
CA LEU A 275 13.43 2.25 3.26
C LEU A 275 13.21 3.73 3.56
N GLN A 276 12.84 4.53 2.57
CA GLN A 276 12.24 5.84 2.76
C GLN A 276 10.77 5.67 3.17
N GLY A 277 10.27 6.52 4.07
CA GLY A 277 8.88 6.44 4.52
C GLY A 277 7.89 6.93 3.45
N ILE A 278 7.67 8.24 3.37
CA ILE A 278 6.86 8.92 2.35
C ILE A 278 7.78 9.84 1.55
N GLY A 279 8.11 9.45 0.31
CA GLY A 279 9.06 10.13 -0.57
C GLY A 279 8.38 10.82 -1.76
N CYS A 280 8.39 12.17 -1.78
CA CYS A 280 7.77 12.99 -2.81
C CYS A 280 8.78 14.06 -3.28
N PHE A 281 9.62 13.71 -4.28
CA PHE A 281 10.80 14.51 -4.65
C PHE A 281 10.68 15.22 -5.99
N ASP A 282 9.84 14.70 -6.90
CA ASP A 282 9.77 15.15 -8.28
C ASP A 282 8.35 15.57 -8.63
N GLY A 283 7.96 16.82 -8.30
CA GLY A 283 6.67 17.35 -8.61
C GLY A 283 6.20 18.46 -7.69
N PHE A 284 4.97 18.93 -7.93
CA PHE A 284 4.27 19.83 -7.04
C PHE A 284 3.13 19.07 -6.37
N PHE A 285 3.11 19.05 -5.04
CA PHE A 285 2.17 18.32 -4.21
C PHE A 285 1.21 19.31 -3.57
N VAL A 286 -0.03 19.38 -4.12
CA VAL A 286 -0.96 20.47 -3.82
C VAL A 286 -2.10 19.98 -2.95
N ASP A 287 -2.36 20.65 -1.83
CA ASP A 287 -3.46 20.38 -0.89
C ASP A 287 -3.45 18.94 -0.32
N TRP A 288 -2.26 18.38 -0.11
CA TRP A 288 -2.11 17.05 0.46
C TRP A 288 -2.43 17.03 1.95
N VAL A 289 -2.96 15.91 2.43
CA VAL A 289 -3.20 15.62 3.84
C VAL A 289 -2.46 14.35 4.25
N ILE A 290 -1.49 14.50 5.14
CA ILE A 290 -0.71 13.38 5.70
C ILE A 290 -0.95 13.38 7.20
N GLU A 291 -1.77 12.45 7.70
CA GLU A 291 -2.23 12.47 9.08
C GLU A 291 -2.31 11.09 9.74
N ASN A 292 -2.04 11.01 11.04
CA ASN A 292 -2.12 9.79 11.84
C ASN A 292 -1.28 8.61 11.31
N ASN A 293 -0.25 8.85 10.47
CA ASN A 293 0.60 7.77 9.99
C ASN A 293 1.70 7.45 11.01
N VAL A 294 2.12 6.20 11.03
CA VAL A 294 3.30 5.73 11.75
C VAL A 294 4.37 5.34 10.74
N ILE A 295 5.52 5.98 10.79
CA ILE A 295 6.67 5.71 9.93
C ILE A 295 7.85 5.33 10.83
N ALA A 296 8.28 4.08 10.75
CA ALA A 296 9.45 3.55 11.43
C ALA A 296 10.46 3.06 10.40
N THR A 297 11.52 3.82 10.19
CA THR A 297 12.50 3.55 9.14
C THR A 297 13.91 3.92 9.60
N ASP A 298 14.93 3.44 8.89
CA ASP A 298 16.33 3.75 9.10
C ASP A 298 16.93 4.63 7.99
N HIS A 299 16.10 5.50 7.41
CA HIS A 299 16.49 6.46 6.39
C HIS A 299 16.13 7.89 6.79
N TRP A 300 16.85 8.90 6.27
CA TRP A 300 16.56 10.33 6.54
C TRP A 300 15.13 10.73 6.14
N HIS A 301 14.62 10.19 5.02
CA HIS A 301 13.31 10.57 4.49
C HIS A 301 12.17 9.81 5.19
N GLY A 302 11.77 10.27 6.37
CA GLY A 302 10.54 9.80 7.02
C GLY A 302 9.30 10.29 6.30
N ILE A 303 9.11 11.62 6.19
CA ILE A 303 8.12 12.27 5.32
C ILE A 303 8.85 13.41 4.61
N THR A 304 8.96 13.35 3.30
CA THR A 304 9.62 14.42 2.51
C THR A 304 8.75 14.88 1.36
N LEU A 305 8.46 16.18 1.31
CA LEU A 305 7.79 16.86 0.21
C LEU A 305 8.68 17.98 -0.34
N LEU A 306 9.04 17.89 -1.64
CA LEU A 306 9.73 18.97 -2.35
C LEU A 306 8.73 19.67 -3.29
N GLY A 307 8.49 20.98 -3.10
CA GLY A 307 7.53 21.74 -3.92
C GLY A 307 6.06 21.61 -3.44
N ALA A 308 5.85 21.47 -2.13
CA ALA A 308 4.50 21.37 -1.54
C ALA A 308 3.78 22.74 -1.51
N ARG A 309 2.47 22.73 -1.75
CA ARG A 309 1.58 23.90 -1.64
C ARG A 309 0.30 23.51 -0.91
N GLY A 310 -0.02 24.19 0.18
CA GLY A 310 -1.22 23.93 0.99
C GLY A 310 -1.21 22.56 1.72
N ALA A 311 -0.08 21.88 1.78
CA ALA A 311 0.00 20.57 2.41
C ALA A 311 -0.15 20.64 3.94
N ARG A 312 -0.79 19.63 4.53
CA ARG A 312 -0.96 19.46 5.96
C ARG A 312 -0.34 18.15 6.41
N ILE A 313 0.68 18.22 7.26
CA ILE A 313 1.35 17.07 7.88
C ILE A 313 1.07 17.15 9.37
N VAL A 314 0.07 16.38 9.84
CA VAL A 314 -0.46 16.54 11.19
C VAL A 314 -0.63 15.22 11.92
N ASN A 315 -0.28 15.20 13.22
CA ASN A 315 -0.44 14.02 14.08
C ASN A 315 0.22 12.73 13.53
N ASN A 316 1.38 12.82 12.89
CA ASN A 316 2.15 11.63 12.50
C ASN A 316 3.21 11.28 13.55
N THR A 317 3.54 10.00 13.63
CA THR A 317 4.67 9.48 14.40
C THR A 317 5.76 9.03 13.42
N VAL A 318 6.94 9.65 13.50
CA VAL A 318 8.09 9.34 12.63
C VAL A 318 9.29 9.03 13.50
N LEU A 319 9.81 7.81 13.42
CA LEU A 319 10.89 7.37 14.31
C LEU A 319 11.93 6.52 13.61
N ASP A 320 13.13 6.51 14.20
CA ASP A 320 14.27 5.72 13.78
C ASP A 320 14.16 4.28 14.29
N LEU A 321 14.43 3.29 13.44
CA LEU A 321 14.49 1.88 13.83
C LEU A 321 15.83 1.51 14.49
N ASN A 322 16.89 2.26 14.20
CA ASN A 322 18.23 2.05 14.75
C ASN A 322 18.96 3.39 14.92
N GLU A 323 20.19 3.37 15.40
CA GLU A 323 21.03 4.56 15.55
C GLU A 323 22.12 4.67 14.45
N GLU A 324 22.00 3.84 13.40
CA GLU A 324 22.95 3.80 12.30
C GLU A 324 22.62 4.86 11.23
N ARG A 325 23.48 5.02 10.25
CA ARG A 325 23.23 5.89 9.10
C ARG A 325 22.86 5.03 7.89
N PRO A 326 21.98 5.56 7.05
CA PRO A 326 21.31 6.87 7.01
C PRO A 326 20.24 6.99 8.11
N GLY A 327 20.06 8.20 8.66
CA GLY A 327 19.12 8.44 9.74
C GLY A 327 19.61 9.58 10.65
N PRO A 328 18.83 10.06 11.59
CA PRO A 328 17.43 9.71 11.88
C PRO A 328 16.45 10.23 10.80
N PRO A 329 15.25 9.63 10.67
CA PRO A 329 14.21 10.10 9.75
C PRO A 329 13.63 11.46 10.20
N TRP A 330 13.37 12.31 9.22
CA TRP A 330 12.78 13.63 9.42
C TRP A 330 11.38 13.78 8.82
N ILE A 331 10.68 14.82 9.23
CA ILE A 331 9.65 15.45 8.40
C ILE A 331 10.32 16.65 7.71
N GLN A 332 10.31 16.65 6.37
CA GLN A 332 10.97 17.67 5.56
C GLN A 332 10.01 18.29 4.56
N ILE A 333 9.99 19.63 4.49
CA ILE A 333 9.39 20.40 3.39
C ILE A 333 10.45 21.37 2.87
N GLN A 334 10.81 21.22 1.59
CA GLN A 334 11.84 22.02 0.93
C GLN A 334 11.33 22.54 -0.42
N PRO A 335 12.03 23.49 -1.07
CA PRO A 335 11.70 23.92 -2.43
C PRO A 335 11.71 22.74 -3.40
N HIS A 336 10.90 22.85 -4.45
CA HIS A 336 11.02 21.98 -5.60
C HIS A 336 12.45 22.03 -6.20
N LYS A 337 12.88 20.97 -6.88
CA LYS A 337 14.24 20.87 -7.44
C LYS A 337 14.62 21.99 -8.44
N ASP A 338 13.63 22.69 -9.03
CA ASP A 338 13.85 23.86 -9.89
C ASP A 338 14.06 25.18 -9.10
N GLY A 339 13.94 25.13 -7.77
CA GLY A 339 14.07 26.27 -6.87
C GLY A 339 12.75 26.96 -6.54
N THR A 340 11.61 26.50 -7.06
CA THR A 340 10.27 27.03 -6.69
C THR A 340 10.00 26.68 -5.22
N PRO A 341 9.69 27.69 -4.37
CA PRO A 341 9.47 27.43 -2.95
C PRO A 341 8.20 26.64 -2.68
N SER A 342 8.18 25.89 -1.58
CA SER A 342 6.94 25.39 -0.99
C SER A 342 6.22 26.54 -0.25
N GLU A 343 4.89 26.51 -0.23
CA GLU A 343 4.07 27.59 0.31
C GLU A 343 2.83 27.07 1.04
N ASP A 344 2.36 27.86 2.04
CA ASP A 344 1.08 27.66 2.74
C ASP A 344 0.92 26.27 3.41
N CYS A 345 2.02 25.62 3.81
CA CYS A 345 2.00 24.30 4.43
C CYS A 345 1.93 24.38 5.96
N VAL A 346 1.31 23.35 6.57
CA VAL A 346 1.20 23.21 8.03
C VAL A 346 1.85 21.90 8.47
N VAL A 347 2.78 21.99 9.43
CA VAL A 347 3.40 20.83 10.10
C VAL A 347 3.12 20.96 11.59
N ARG A 348 2.23 20.13 12.13
CA ARG A 348 1.69 20.30 13.48
C ARG A 348 1.40 18.97 14.18
N ASN A 349 1.52 18.95 15.50
CA ASN A 349 1.19 17.82 16.37
C ASN A 349 1.97 16.53 16.06
N ASN A 350 3.08 16.60 15.33
CA ASN A 350 3.84 15.41 15.00
C ASN A 350 4.80 15.03 16.13
N LEU A 351 5.03 13.74 16.30
CA LEU A 351 6.02 13.15 17.18
C LEU A 351 7.14 12.56 16.31
N VAL A 352 8.33 13.16 16.29
CA VAL A 352 9.35 12.91 15.26
C VAL A 352 10.74 12.76 15.82
N THR A 353 11.67 12.19 15.08
CA THR A 353 13.10 12.16 15.44
C THR A 353 13.88 13.33 14.88
N ASP A 354 13.42 13.95 13.78
CA ASP A 354 14.03 15.19 13.26
C ASP A 354 13.01 16.01 12.44
N LEU A 355 13.25 17.31 12.30
CA LEU A 355 12.43 18.25 11.51
C LEU A 355 13.33 19.14 10.66
N ASP A 356 13.02 19.26 9.36
CA ASP A 356 13.72 20.13 8.41
C ASP A 356 12.72 20.90 7.53
N ILE A 357 12.10 21.92 8.11
CA ILE A 357 11.05 22.71 7.47
C ILE A 357 11.64 24.04 7.02
N MET A 358 11.56 24.31 5.71
CA MET A 358 12.00 25.58 5.18
C MET A 358 11.17 26.75 5.72
N GLU A 359 11.79 27.91 5.94
CA GLU A 359 11.07 29.16 6.13
C GLU A 359 10.47 29.64 4.81
N GLY A 360 9.21 30.11 4.81
CA GLY A 360 8.56 30.56 3.58
C GLY A 360 7.17 31.17 3.80
N THR A 361 6.54 31.59 2.72
CA THR A 361 5.23 32.21 2.75
C THR A 361 4.16 31.23 3.24
N GLY A 362 3.41 31.60 4.28
CA GLY A 362 2.32 30.79 4.83
C GLY A 362 2.74 29.49 5.50
N MET A 363 4.05 29.26 5.68
CA MET A 363 4.56 28.07 6.40
C MET A 363 4.23 28.19 7.88
N LEU A 364 3.65 27.15 8.45
CA LEU A 364 3.34 27.06 9.88
C LEU A 364 3.89 25.76 10.44
N GLU A 365 4.82 25.87 11.38
CA GLU A 365 5.34 24.77 12.16
C GLU A 365 5.11 25.04 13.64
N ASP A 366 4.30 24.22 14.31
CA ASP A 366 4.09 24.33 15.75
C ASP A 366 3.60 23.00 16.36
N HIS A 367 3.64 22.90 17.69
CA HIS A 367 3.19 21.72 18.46
C HIS A 367 3.82 20.40 17.99
N ASN A 368 5.00 20.41 17.37
CA ASN A 368 5.76 19.20 17.08
C ASN A 368 6.74 18.91 18.22
N LEU A 369 7.02 17.64 18.46
CA LEU A 369 7.99 17.22 19.47
C LEU A 369 9.07 16.35 18.84
N VAL A 370 10.31 16.84 18.91
CA VAL A 370 11.49 16.06 18.51
C VAL A 370 11.90 15.13 19.65
N MET A 371 11.83 13.84 19.42
CA MET A 371 12.18 12.79 20.39
C MET A 371 13.69 12.62 20.48
N THR A 372 14.24 12.77 21.66
CA THR A 372 15.67 12.48 21.92
C THR A 372 15.93 11.03 22.32
N ASN A 373 14.90 10.31 22.75
CA ASN A 373 14.92 8.90 23.10
C ASN A 373 13.57 8.27 22.74
N PRO A 374 13.35 7.87 21.47
CA PRO A 374 12.06 7.38 21.00
C PRO A 374 11.47 6.25 21.86
N VAL A 375 12.29 5.30 22.30
CA VAL A 375 11.84 4.14 23.11
C VAL A 375 11.09 4.56 24.40
N SER A 376 11.38 5.73 24.97
CA SER A 376 10.71 6.20 26.19
C SER A 376 9.29 6.72 25.98
N PHE A 377 8.84 6.87 24.76
CA PHE A 377 7.51 7.40 24.43
C PHE A 377 6.47 6.30 24.27
N PHE A 378 6.88 5.09 23.92
CA PHE A 378 6.00 4.03 23.42
C PHE A 378 5.94 2.82 24.35
N VAL A 379 4.84 2.06 24.27
CA VAL A 379 4.60 0.86 25.07
C VAL A 379 5.66 -0.20 24.79
N ASP A 380 5.93 -0.51 23.51
CA ASP A 380 6.99 -1.44 23.11
C ASP A 380 7.43 -1.16 21.64
N ALA A 381 8.31 -0.18 21.47
CA ALA A 381 8.81 0.18 20.14
C ALA A 381 9.55 -0.95 19.43
N ALA A 382 10.15 -1.88 20.17
CA ALA A 382 10.85 -3.05 19.60
C ALA A 382 9.87 -4.10 19.04
N ALA A 383 8.65 -4.15 19.57
CA ALA A 383 7.57 -4.96 19.07
C ALA A 383 6.65 -4.20 18.10
N HIS A 384 7.05 -3.00 17.66
CA HIS A 384 6.27 -2.09 16.83
C HIS A 384 4.92 -1.65 17.45
N ASP A 385 4.84 -1.65 18.79
CA ASP A 385 3.74 -1.06 19.53
C ASP A 385 4.07 0.41 19.85
N TYR A 386 3.54 1.30 19.03
CA TYR A 386 3.79 2.73 19.09
C TYR A 386 2.71 3.52 19.84
N HIS A 387 1.86 2.85 20.62
CA HIS A 387 0.97 3.53 21.55
C HIS A 387 1.77 4.25 22.64
N LEU A 388 1.27 5.38 23.09
CA LEU A 388 1.94 6.19 24.10
C LEU A 388 1.96 5.48 25.47
N VAL A 389 3.12 5.50 26.13
CA VAL A 389 3.25 5.00 27.51
C VAL A 389 2.68 6.03 28.50
N ALA A 390 2.15 5.58 29.62
CA ALA A 390 1.67 6.44 30.69
C ALA A 390 2.75 7.45 31.15
N GLY A 391 2.43 8.74 31.07
CA GLY A 391 3.37 9.82 31.41
C GLY A 391 4.33 10.21 30.30
N SER A 392 4.12 9.74 29.06
CA SER A 392 4.79 10.25 27.88
C SER A 392 4.65 11.77 27.79
N MET A 393 5.72 12.46 27.37
CA MET A 393 5.70 13.91 27.15
C MET A 393 4.82 14.33 25.95
N ALA A 394 4.35 13.38 25.15
CA ALA A 394 3.46 13.63 24.02
C ALA A 394 1.99 13.84 24.45
N ILE A 395 1.63 13.40 25.68
CA ILE A 395 0.25 13.41 26.17
C ILE A 395 -0.21 14.85 26.46
N ASP A 396 -1.40 15.23 25.96
CA ASP A 396 -2.05 16.54 26.17
C ASP A 396 -1.21 17.75 25.68
N MET A 397 -0.31 17.57 24.71
CA MET A 397 0.62 18.62 24.24
C MET A 397 0.29 19.19 22.87
N GLY A 398 -0.72 18.65 22.19
CA GLY A 398 -1.10 19.05 20.84
C GLY A 398 -2.17 20.15 20.80
N SER A 399 -2.33 20.72 19.62
CA SER A 399 -3.38 21.69 19.27
C SER A 399 -4.60 20.97 18.69
N ALA A 400 -5.81 21.40 19.08
CA ALA A 400 -7.05 20.92 18.46
C ALA A 400 -7.26 21.47 17.05
N GLU A 401 -6.55 22.53 16.66
CA GLU A 401 -6.68 23.13 15.33
C GLU A 401 -6.05 22.21 14.27
N LEU A 402 -6.82 21.80 13.28
CA LEU A 402 -6.47 20.88 12.19
C LEU A 402 -6.16 19.43 12.67
N ALA A 403 -6.30 19.12 13.95
CA ALA A 403 -6.19 17.73 14.38
C ALA A 403 -7.31 16.88 13.77
N PRO A 404 -7.01 15.65 13.34
CA PRO A 404 -8.05 14.70 12.91
C PRO A 404 -9.07 14.46 14.02
N ALA A 405 -10.33 14.16 13.67
CA ALA A 405 -11.40 13.93 14.66
C ALA A 405 -11.17 12.70 15.54
N ALA A 406 -10.38 11.76 15.07
CA ALA A 406 -9.95 10.57 15.79
C ALA A 406 -8.48 10.29 15.51
N ASP A 407 -7.85 9.53 16.37
CA ASP A 407 -6.52 9.01 16.20
C ASP A 407 -6.48 7.83 15.19
N ARG A 408 -5.32 7.19 15.04
CA ARG A 408 -5.16 6.05 14.12
C ARG A 408 -6.08 4.87 14.46
N ASP A 409 -6.38 4.64 15.73
CA ASP A 409 -7.21 3.52 16.19
C ASP A 409 -8.70 3.87 16.33
N GLY A 410 -9.07 5.08 15.91
CA GLY A 410 -10.43 5.57 15.99
C GLY A 410 -10.80 6.17 17.34
N ILE A 411 -9.84 6.40 18.23
CA ILE A 411 -10.06 7.07 19.50
C ILE A 411 -10.35 8.56 19.24
N PRO A 412 -11.49 9.11 19.75
CA PRO A 412 -11.82 10.53 19.55
C PRO A 412 -10.73 11.48 20.07
N ARG A 413 -10.38 12.50 19.28
CA ARG A 413 -9.45 13.56 19.67
C ARG A 413 -10.20 14.83 20.12
N PRO A 414 -9.83 15.43 21.23
CA PRO A 414 -8.88 14.94 22.24
C PRO A 414 -9.48 13.86 23.12
N PHE A 415 -8.66 12.92 23.59
CA PHE A 415 -9.01 12.00 24.67
C PHE A 415 -8.32 12.40 25.96
N GLY A 416 -8.52 13.51 26.49
CA GLY A 416 -7.82 14.03 27.66
C GLY A 416 -8.07 15.52 27.81
N ALA A 417 -7.08 16.26 28.30
CA ALA A 417 -7.16 17.71 28.43
C ALA A 417 -6.90 18.44 27.12
N ALA A 418 -6.07 17.86 26.23
CA ALA A 418 -5.78 18.33 24.90
C ALA A 418 -5.48 17.14 23.98
N VAL A 419 -5.23 17.39 22.68
CA VAL A 419 -4.81 16.40 21.69
C VAL A 419 -3.41 15.90 22.04
N ASP A 420 -3.16 14.61 21.90
CA ASP A 420 -1.82 14.05 22.02
C ASP A 420 -1.02 14.24 20.72
N LEU A 421 0.31 14.34 20.87
CA LEU A 421 1.20 14.39 19.72
C LEU A 421 1.40 13.00 19.12
N GLY A 422 1.52 12.97 17.80
CA GLY A 422 1.70 11.71 17.06
C GLY A 422 0.38 11.04 16.66
N ALA A 423 0.49 9.78 16.22
CA ALA A 423 -0.59 9.03 15.60
C ALA A 423 -1.65 8.50 16.57
N HIS A 424 -1.34 8.41 17.86
CA HIS A 424 -2.19 7.77 18.89
C HIS A 424 -2.55 8.72 20.02
N GLU A 425 -3.79 8.59 20.53
CA GLU A 425 -4.19 9.16 21.82
C GLU A 425 -3.89 8.16 22.94
N TRP A 426 -3.40 8.67 24.05
CA TRP A 426 -3.19 7.86 25.24
C TRP A 426 -4.50 7.61 25.97
N VAL A 427 -4.85 6.35 26.15
CA VAL A 427 -6.04 5.93 26.91
C VAL A 427 -5.59 5.22 28.17
N PRO A 428 -6.07 5.64 29.38
CA PRO A 428 -5.75 4.94 30.60
C PRO A 428 -6.19 3.47 30.55
N PRO A 429 -5.38 2.51 31.01
CA PRO A 429 -5.72 1.10 31.03
C PRO A 429 -7.10 0.83 31.69
N GLY A 430 -7.97 0.08 30.99
CA GLY A 430 -9.31 -0.26 31.49
C GLY A 430 -10.37 0.81 31.27
N THR A 431 -10.04 1.89 30.54
CA THR A 431 -11.00 2.91 30.14
C THR A 431 -11.60 2.53 28.77
N ASP A 432 -12.93 2.65 28.64
CA ASP A 432 -13.61 2.55 27.34
C ASP A 432 -13.51 3.94 26.66
N ALA A 433 -12.75 4.02 25.60
CA ALA A 433 -12.51 5.27 24.89
C ALA A 433 -13.61 5.61 23.87
N GLY A 434 -14.49 4.67 23.53
CA GLY A 434 -15.56 4.88 22.54
C GLY A 434 -15.01 5.13 21.15
N VAL A 435 -14.64 4.08 20.42
CA VAL A 435 -14.12 4.15 19.06
C VAL A 435 -15.17 4.74 18.11
N ILE A 436 -14.75 5.69 17.25
CA ILE A 436 -15.61 6.23 16.19
C ILE A 436 -15.61 5.25 15.02
N ASP A 437 -16.76 4.59 14.76
CA ASP A 437 -16.94 3.73 13.60
C ASP A 437 -16.67 4.50 12.29
N GLY A 438 -15.77 3.96 11.45
CA GLY A 438 -15.38 4.56 10.18
C GLY A 438 -14.07 5.36 10.22
N ALA A 439 -13.52 5.67 11.40
CA ALA A 439 -12.18 6.25 11.53
C ALA A 439 -11.08 5.17 11.53
N SER A 440 -11.43 3.93 11.84
CA SER A 440 -10.53 2.78 11.78
C SER A 440 -11.15 1.64 10.98
N GLY A 441 -10.85 1.55 9.69
CA GLY A 441 -10.93 0.30 8.95
C GLY A 441 -9.71 -0.59 9.23
N GLY A 442 -9.04 -0.38 10.36
CA GLY A 442 -7.84 -1.10 10.72
C GLY A 442 -8.14 -2.55 11.02
N LEU A 443 -7.62 -3.45 10.16
CA LEU A 443 -7.36 -4.81 10.57
C LEU A 443 -6.46 -4.74 11.82
N ASP A 444 -6.80 -5.51 12.88
CA ASP A 444 -5.88 -5.77 13.98
C ASP A 444 -4.71 -6.60 13.44
N VAL A 445 -3.76 -5.92 12.83
CA VAL A 445 -2.51 -6.49 12.30
C VAL A 445 -1.36 -6.33 13.31
N GLY A 446 -1.65 -6.64 14.57
CA GLY A 446 -0.58 -6.99 15.49
C GLY A 446 0.13 -8.25 14.98
N PRO A 447 1.46 -8.42 15.18
CA PRO A 447 2.16 -9.62 14.77
C PRO A 447 1.47 -10.84 15.34
N ARG A 448 0.81 -11.64 14.49
CA ARG A 448 0.23 -12.92 14.91
C ARG A 448 1.40 -13.79 15.36
N ARG A 449 1.50 -14.05 16.66
CA ARG A 449 2.36 -15.12 17.17
C ARG A 449 1.86 -16.41 16.53
N ASP A 450 2.63 -16.97 15.62
CA ASP A 450 2.41 -18.32 15.14
C ASP A 450 2.20 -19.24 16.33
N ALA A 451 1.06 -19.93 16.34
CA ALA A 451 0.78 -20.95 17.34
C ALA A 451 1.81 -22.08 17.14
N GLY A 452 2.89 -22.04 17.93
CA GLY A 452 3.97 -23.01 17.88
C GLY A 452 3.42 -24.42 18.04
N VAL A 453 3.71 -25.24 17.05
CA VAL A 453 3.66 -26.69 17.17
C VAL A 453 4.75 -27.06 18.17
N GLY A 454 4.35 -27.55 19.35
CA GLY A 454 5.25 -28.04 20.36
C GLY A 454 6.09 -29.23 19.84
N SER A 455 7.39 -29.12 19.95
CA SER A 455 8.29 -30.29 19.96
C SER A 455 9.21 -30.20 21.15
N ASP A 456 9.20 -31.30 21.92
CA ASP A 456 9.93 -31.54 23.14
C ASP A 456 11.46 -31.43 23.02
N GLY A 457 12.02 -30.91 24.10
CA GLY A 457 13.23 -31.26 24.82
C GLY A 457 14.52 -31.61 24.10
N GLY A 458 15.57 -30.81 24.38
CA GLY A 458 16.96 -31.20 24.15
C GLY A 458 17.94 -30.14 24.60
N SER A 459 18.37 -30.26 25.87
CA SER A 459 19.45 -29.49 26.50
C SER A 459 20.80 -29.71 25.81
N ALA A 460 21.54 -28.65 25.49
CA ALA A 460 23.00 -28.68 25.38
C ALA A 460 23.58 -27.27 25.66
N THR A 461 24.55 -27.29 26.54
CA THR A 461 25.34 -26.20 27.11
C THR A 461 26.34 -25.58 26.12
N PRO A 462 26.80 -24.32 26.36
CA PRO A 462 27.64 -23.56 25.44
C PRO A 462 29.11 -23.85 25.60
N THR A 463 29.89 -23.77 24.52
CA THR A 463 31.34 -23.66 24.54
C THR A 463 31.82 -22.38 23.89
N ASP A 464 32.62 -21.65 24.64
CA ASP A 464 33.41 -20.49 24.27
C ASP A 464 34.32 -20.70 23.05
N GLY A 465 34.50 -19.64 22.28
CA GLY A 465 35.54 -19.54 21.27
C GLY A 465 35.62 -18.16 20.63
N GLY A 466 36.35 -17.25 21.27
CA GLY A 466 36.61 -15.93 20.75
C GLY A 466 37.75 -15.85 19.73
N CYS A 467 37.83 -14.75 19.04
CA CYS A 467 38.92 -13.99 18.39
C CYS A 467 38.32 -13.23 17.19
N GLY A 468 38.48 -11.96 17.01
CA GLY A 468 39.49 -10.99 17.30
C GLY A 468 39.75 -10.13 16.08
N CYS A 469 39.39 -8.84 16.16
CA CYS A 469 39.96 -7.68 15.50
C CYS A 469 40.42 -7.69 14.02
N ARG A 470 39.92 -6.74 13.23
CA ARG A 470 40.76 -5.58 12.80
C ARG A 470 39.96 -4.49 12.11
N MET A 471 40.11 -3.29 12.64
CA MET A 471 39.73 -2.02 11.99
C MET A 471 40.64 -1.74 10.79
N GLY A 472 40.02 -1.24 9.71
CA GLY A 472 40.71 -0.57 8.60
C GLY A 472 39.99 0.71 8.27
N ALA A 473 40.54 1.84 8.70
CA ALA A 473 40.05 3.16 8.38
C ALA A 473 40.45 3.53 6.93
N HIS A 474 39.50 3.85 6.09
CA HIS A 474 39.79 4.63 4.88
C HIS A 474 38.92 5.89 4.84
N ARG A 475 39.59 7.02 4.91
CA ARG A 475 39.04 8.34 4.58
C ARG A 475 38.91 8.42 3.06
N GLY A 476 37.70 8.67 2.55
CA GLY A 476 37.44 8.97 1.13
C GLY A 476 36.43 10.11 1.04
N SER A 477 36.83 11.12 0.31
CA SER A 477 36.24 12.42 0.04
C SER A 477 34.77 12.38 -0.45
N ILE A 478 34.01 13.36 0.00
CA ILE A 478 32.67 13.70 -0.48
C ILE A 478 32.75 14.10 -1.97
N GLY A 479 32.22 13.22 -2.82
CA GLY A 479 31.92 13.53 -4.22
C GLY A 479 30.40 13.52 -4.41
N ALA A 480 29.86 14.68 -4.80
CA ALA A 480 28.45 14.80 -5.17
C ALA A 480 28.17 13.89 -6.38
N VAL A 481 27.40 12.84 -6.17
CA VAL A 481 26.91 11.98 -7.25
C VAL A 481 25.56 12.52 -7.71
N TRP A 482 25.50 13.03 -8.92
CA TRP A 482 24.28 13.39 -9.63
C TRP A 482 23.55 12.11 -10.02
N MET A 483 22.37 11.87 -9.47
CA MET A 483 21.53 10.74 -9.85
C MET A 483 20.69 11.08 -11.07
N LEU A 484 20.92 10.36 -12.15
CA LEU A 484 20.05 10.31 -13.31
C LEU A 484 18.93 9.29 -13.02
N GLY A 485 17.70 9.78 -12.88
CA GLY A 485 16.52 8.93 -12.82
C GLY A 485 16.34 8.17 -14.15
N LEU A 486 16.33 6.85 -14.09
CA LEU A 486 16.01 6.01 -15.24
C LEU A 486 14.49 5.97 -15.39
N ALA A 487 13.94 6.79 -16.30
CA ALA A 487 12.53 6.71 -16.70
C ALA A 487 12.33 5.44 -17.54
N LEU A 488 11.51 4.52 -17.05
CA LEU A 488 10.97 3.44 -17.90
C LEU A 488 9.99 4.09 -18.89
N LEU A 489 10.41 4.14 -20.16
CA LEU A 489 9.59 4.57 -21.29
C LEU A 489 8.45 3.57 -21.52
N ILE A 490 7.24 3.93 -21.12
CA ILE A 490 6.02 3.34 -21.66
C ILE A 490 5.83 3.96 -23.06
N GLY A 491 6.10 3.18 -24.09
CA GLY A 491 5.99 3.59 -25.49
C GLY A 491 4.53 3.80 -25.92
N VAL A 492 4.06 5.03 -25.88
CA VAL A 492 2.81 5.42 -26.57
C VAL A 492 3.14 5.60 -28.05
N GLY A 493 2.78 4.61 -28.86
CA GLY A 493 2.89 4.64 -30.31
C GLY A 493 1.93 5.66 -30.93
N ARG A 494 2.38 6.87 -31.22
CA ARG A 494 1.68 7.80 -32.08
C ARG A 494 1.75 7.35 -33.53
N ARG A 495 0.67 6.76 -34.06
CA ARG A 495 0.45 6.65 -35.50
C ARG A 495 0.19 8.03 -36.09
N ARG A 496 1.12 8.54 -36.88
CA ARG A 496 0.85 9.68 -37.81
C ARG A 496 -0.09 9.17 -38.91
N VAL A 497 -1.27 9.74 -38.99
CA VAL A 497 -2.10 9.70 -40.20
C VAL A 497 -1.61 10.80 -41.13
N ARG A 498 -1.10 10.44 -42.31
CA ARG A 498 -0.96 11.36 -43.46
C ARG A 498 -2.26 11.34 -44.26
N GLY A 499 -2.81 12.48 -44.49
CA GLY A 499 -3.86 12.78 -45.43
C GLY A 499 -3.93 14.27 -45.60
#